data_2074c985b3eb4c49941a5c3b7d584b88
#
_entry.id   2074c985b3eb4c49941a5c3b7d584b88
#
_cell.length_a   1.000
_cell.length_b   1.000
_cell.length_c   1.000
_cell.angle_alpha   90.00
_cell.angle_beta   90.00
_cell.angle_gamma   90.00
#
_symmetry.space_group_name_H-M   'P 1'
#
loop_
_entity.id
_entity.type
_entity.pdbx_description
1 polymer ?
#
loop_
_entity_poly.entity_id
_entity_poly.type
_entity_poly.pdbx_seq_one_letter_code
_entity_poly.pdbx_strand_id
1 'polypeptide(L)'
;MSHLRPSLSSRTLKALKITGAALVGAQAAALIGVHIVDKLRKDRVPQVAGGFPTFPPLDTEVDGTDVRTYTEGTSLYEDMLEAITSAKDYIFLESYIWRSDTWGKRFKSALLAAAQRGVDVHIVYDGFAVMNQDPFFYVFPKTPHLYIRRFPEIRSGMFTFNLRKTGRDHRKIMVVDDHVAFVGGYNIGDPFALEWRDTHVRVTGEAVAELKYGFIDFWNHFKRRGQPKLPRTRAPKWDSDVSLAFNQPSRLLYPVRGLYIDAIDRAQHSIRITSAYFIPDREIFESLVHAARRGVRVQILIPEYSNHILADWVARPYHGPLLKEGVEIWLYQDAMIHSKTMTIDGVWSTVGTANIDRLSLQGNYEVNVQFRSQAFAATMDRVFELDLTNARKLSFAEWEKRSLLTRISERLLHPFEFIV
;
A
#
# COMPACT_ATOMS: atom_id res chain seq x y z
N MET A 1 -32.14 21.16 41.73
CA MET A 1 -32.50 21.56 40.35
C MET A 1 -32.31 20.35 39.45
N SER A 2 -33.37 19.65 39.10
CA SER A 2 -33.37 18.46 38.27
C SER A 2 -33.38 18.89 36.79
N HIS A 3 -32.32 18.69 36.06
CA HIS A 3 -32.25 18.93 34.63
C HIS A 3 -33.08 17.88 33.89
N LEU A 4 -34.31 18.27 33.48
CA LEU A 4 -35.15 17.55 32.55
C LEU A 4 -34.43 17.49 31.18
N ARG A 5 -33.91 16.32 30.78
CA ARG A 5 -33.51 16.07 29.38
C ARG A 5 -34.81 16.08 28.53
N PRO A 6 -34.85 16.87 27.43
CA PRO A 6 -36.01 16.85 26.55
C PRO A 6 -36.14 15.46 25.92
N SER A 7 -37.20 14.74 26.20
CA SER A 7 -37.55 13.47 25.56
C SER A 7 -38.07 13.78 24.15
N LEU A 8 -37.41 13.25 23.12
CA LEU A 8 -37.91 13.29 21.74
C LEU A 8 -39.31 12.70 21.66
N SER A 9 -40.24 13.35 20.98
CA SER A 9 -41.62 12.83 20.83
C SER A 9 -41.59 11.46 20.12
N SER A 10 -42.56 10.61 20.41
CA SER A 10 -42.65 9.28 19.77
C SER A 10 -42.74 9.36 18.24
N ARG A 11 -43.35 10.42 17.71
CA ARG A 11 -43.41 10.70 16.27
C ARG A 11 -42.02 11.04 15.67
N THR A 12 -41.24 11.86 16.37
CA THR A 12 -39.87 12.21 15.96
C THR A 12 -38.96 10.98 15.97
N LEU A 13 -39.09 10.12 16.99
CA LEU A 13 -38.31 8.88 17.07
C LEU A 13 -38.70 7.88 15.97
N LYS A 14 -40.00 7.80 15.62
CA LYS A 14 -40.47 6.97 14.50
C LYS A 14 -40.00 7.47 13.16
N ALA A 15 -40.04 8.78 12.94
CA ALA A 15 -39.51 9.41 11.71
C ALA A 15 -38.02 9.16 11.58
N LEU A 16 -37.21 9.35 12.63
CA LEU A 16 -35.78 9.06 12.65
C LEU A 16 -35.46 7.59 12.32
N LYS A 17 -36.23 6.64 12.87
CA LYS A 17 -36.06 5.20 12.57
C LYS A 17 -36.38 4.89 11.10
N ILE A 18 -37.46 5.46 10.55
CA ILE A 18 -37.84 5.27 9.13
C ILE A 18 -36.79 5.87 8.21
N THR A 19 -36.33 7.10 8.49
CA THR A 19 -35.28 7.76 7.70
C THR A 19 -33.96 6.98 7.77
N GLY A 20 -33.57 6.50 8.95
CA GLY A 20 -32.38 5.67 9.14
C GLY A 20 -32.47 4.35 8.37
N ALA A 21 -33.61 3.64 8.43
CA ALA A 21 -33.83 2.41 7.68
C ALA A 21 -33.82 2.64 6.16
N ALA A 22 -34.40 3.74 5.68
CA ALA A 22 -34.39 4.11 4.28
C ALA A 22 -32.96 4.43 3.79
N LEU A 23 -32.15 5.12 4.60
CA LEU A 23 -30.75 5.40 4.28
C LEU A 23 -29.91 4.12 4.19
N VAL A 24 -30.05 3.22 5.17
CA VAL A 24 -29.36 1.91 5.17
C VAL A 24 -29.78 1.08 3.96
N GLY A 25 -31.08 1.07 3.62
CA GLY A 25 -31.58 0.40 2.42
C GLY A 25 -31.01 0.97 1.13
N ALA A 26 -30.90 2.30 1.04
CA ALA A 26 -30.30 2.98 -0.10
C ALA A 26 -28.78 2.69 -0.24
N GLN A 27 -28.06 2.66 0.89
CA GLN A 27 -26.64 2.28 0.92
C GLN A 27 -26.42 0.82 0.48
N ALA A 28 -27.25 -0.11 0.99
CA ALA A 28 -27.19 -1.52 0.60
C ALA A 28 -27.47 -1.69 -0.91
N ALA A 29 -28.47 -0.99 -1.45
CA ALA A 29 -28.78 -0.99 -2.87
C ALA A 29 -27.62 -0.41 -3.71
N ALA A 30 -26.97 0.65 -3.24
CA ALA A 30 -25.81 1.23 -3.90
C ALA A 30 -24.62 0.25 -3.92
N LEU A 31 -24.34 -0.44 -2.79
CA LEU A 31 -23.29 -1.46 -2.73
C LEU A 31 -23.56 -2.64 -3.67
N ILE A 32 -24.80 -3.13 -3.72
CA ILE A 32 -25.19 -4.21 -4.65
C ILE A 32 -25.05 -3.74 -6.10
N GLY A 33 -25.55 -2.54 -6.41
CA GLY A 33 -25.44 -1.95 -7.74
C GLY A 33 -23.99 -1.80 -8.21
N VAL A 34 -23.12 -1.31 -7.32
CA VAL A 34 -21.68 -1.18 -7.57
C VAL A 34 -21.03 -2.53 -7.81
N HIS A 35 -21.41 -3.57 -7.04
CA HIS A 35 -20.89 -4.92 -7.23
C HIS A 35 -21.34 -5.54 -8.59
N ILE A 36 -22.58 -5.31 -8.98
CA ILE A 36 -23.08 -5.75 -10.31
C ILE A 36 -22.31 -5.04 -11.43
N VAL A 37 -22.12 -3.71 -11.31
CA VAL A 37 -21.36 -2.92 -12.29
C VAL A 37 -19.92 -3.41 -12.36
N ASP A 38 -19.28 -3.76 -11.22
CA ASP A 38 -17.93 -4.31 -11.21
C ASP A 38 -17.83 -5.63 -11.97
N LYS A 39 -18.76 -6.54 -11.70
CA LYS A 39 -18.80 -7.82 -12.40
C LYS A 39 -18.94 -7.64 -13.91
N LEU A 40 -19.91 -6.82 -14.35
CA LEU A 40 -20.12 -6.51 -15.77
C LEU A 40 -18.93 -5.79 -16.41
N ARG A 41 -18.18 -5.02 -15.64
CA ARG A 41 -16.98 -4.32 -16.09
C ARG A 41 -15.81 -5.29 -16.25
N LYS A 42 -15.56 -6.16 -15.28
CA LYS A 42 -14.52 -7.19 -15.34
C LYS A 42 -14.70 -8.14 -16.50
N ASP A 43 -15.96 -8.44 -16.82
CA ASP A 43 -16.30 -9.26 -17.98
C ASP A 43 -16.05 -8.54 -19.33
N ARG A 44 -15.90 -7.21 -19.35
CA ARG A 44 -15.70 -6.39 -20.54
C ARG A 44 -14.27 -5.90 -20.76
N VAL A 45 -13.47 -5.82 -19.70
CA VAL A 45 -12.07 -5.42 -19.82
C VAL A 45 -11.29 -6.59 -20.38
N PRO A 46 -10.68 -6.50 -21.57
CA PRO A 46 -9.76 -7.51 -22.04
C PRO A 46 -8.64 -7.65 -21.00
N GLN A 47 -8.47 -8.83 -20.46
CA GLN A 47 -7.25 -9.13 -19.72
C GLN A 47 -6.12 -9.18 -20.75
N VAL A 48 -5.49 -8.04 -20.98
CA VAL A 48 -4.34 -7.95 -21.86
C VAL A 48 -3.17 -8.54 -21.07
N ALA A 49 -2.91 -9.80 -21.29
CA ALA A 49 -1.73 -10.46 -20.77
C ALA A 49 -0.47 -9.68 -21.25
N GLY A 50 0.26 -9.07 -20.32
CA GLY A 50 1.58 -8.50 -20.59
C GLY A 50 1.61 -7.10 -21.22
N GLY A 51 0.61 -6.26 -21.01
CA GLY A 51 0.38 -5.05 -21.81
C GLY A 51 0.74 -3.69 -21.20
N PHE A 52 1.55 -3.59 -20.15
CA PHE A 52 1.96 -2.29 -19.62
C PHE A 52 3.46 -2.01 -19.86
N PRO A 53 3.84 -0.73 -20.06
CA PRO A 53 5.24 -0.38 -20.27
C PRO A 53 6.05 -0.60 -18.99
N THR A 54 7.27 -1.16 -19.15
CA THR A 54 8.21 -1.42 -18.07
C THR A 54 9.60 -0.95 -18.46
N PHE A 55 10.43 -0.68 -17.45
CA PHE A 55 11.87 -0.60 -17.62
C PHE A 55 12.53 -1.91 -17.18
N PRO A 56 13.67 -2.29 -17.78
CA PRO A 56 14.64 -3.15 -17.10
C PRO A 56 14.98 -2.54 -15.73
N PRO A 57 15.44 -3.34 -14.77
CA PRO A 57 15.82 -2.82 -13.45
C PRO A 57 16.76 -1.61 -13.58
N LEU A 58 16.47 -0.52 -12.86
CA LEU A 58 17.19 0.75 -12.92
C LEU A 58 18.07 0.89 -11.68
N ASP A 59 19.38 0.97 -11.88
CA ASP A 59 20.36 1.14 -10.80
C ASP A 59 20.64 2.62 -10.54
N THR A 60 20.69 3.01 -9.26
CA THR A 60 21.02 4.36 -8.79
C THR A 60 21.76 4.25 -7.48
N GLU A 61 22.78 5.07 -7.26
CA GLU A 61 23.47 5.18 -5.97
C GLU A 61 22.95 6.39 -5.19
N VAL A 62 22.73 6.21 -3.89
CA VAL A 62 22.32 7.27 -2.95
C VAL A 62 23.10 7.11 -1.65
N ASP A 63 24.01 8.03 -1.38
CA ASP A 63 24.82 8.10 -0.13
C ASP A 63 25.45 6.73 0.23
N GLY A 64 26.15 6.12 -0.76
CA GLY A 64 26.79 4.81 -0.60
C GLY A 64 25.82 3.61 -0.50
N THR A 65 24.54 3.83 -0.77
CA THR A 65 23.53 2.79 -0.90
C THR A 65 23.25 2.54 -2.38
N ASP A 66 23.49 1.31 -2.86
CA ASP A 66 23.02 0.92 -4.20
C ASP A 66 21.53 0.64 -4.14
N VAL A 67 20.78 1.32 -4.99
CA VAL A 67 19.34 1.18 -5.12
C VAL A 67 18.99 0.67 -6.50
N ARG A 68 18.39 -0.51 -6.58
CA ARG A 68 17.83 -1.06 -7.83
C ARG A 68 16.32 -0.97 -7.79
N THR A 69 15.74 -0.26 -8.76
CA THR A 69 14.30 -0.05 -8.89
C THR A 69 13.70 -1.01 -9.90
N TYR A 70 12.63 -1.70 -9.52
CA TYR A 70 11.86 -2.61 -10.37
C TYR A 70 10.48 -2.02 -10.66
N THR A 71 10.06 -2.15 -11.92
CA THR A 71 8.75 -1.71 -12.42
C THR A 71 7.88 -2.87 -12.87
N GLU A 72 8.41 -4.11 -12.84
CA GLU A 72 7.70 -5.35 -13.13
C GLU A 72 8.14 -6.46 -12.16
N GLY A 73 7.24 -7.41 -11.91
CA GLY A 73 7.46 -8.37 -10.83
C GLY A 73 8.40 -9.52 -11.17
N THR A 74 8.56 -9.88 -12.45
CA THR A 74 9.37 -11.04 -12.84
C THR A 74 10.84 -10.85 -12.48
N SER A 75 11.45 -9.74 -12.92
CA SER A 75 12.84 -9.41 -12.61
C SER A 75 13.06 -9.25 -11.10
N LEU A 76 12.11 -8.62 -10.40
CA LEU A 76 12.15 -8.52 -8.93
C LEU A 76 12.21 -9.91 -8.27
N TYR A 77 11.33 -10.82 -8.67
CA TYR A 77 11.24 -12.14 -8.02
C TYR A 77 12.43 -13.02 -8.32
N GLU A 78 13.02 -12.93 -9.51
CA GLU A 78 14.25 -13.65 -9.82
C GLU A 78 15.41 -13.13 -8.93
N ASP A 79 15.59 -11.81 -8.79
CA ASP A 79 16.62 -11.25 -7.90
C ASP A 79 16.36 -11.62 -6.41
N MET A 80 15.09 -11.63 -5.96
CA MET A 80 14.73 -12.07 -4.62
C MET A 80 15.05 -13.58 -4.41
N LEU A 81 14.76 -14.43 -5.37
CA LEU A 81 15.05 -15.87 -5.31
C LEU A 81 16.56 -16.15 -5.37
N GLU A 82 17.32 -15.36 -6.12
CA GLU A 82 18.78 -15.42 -6.11
C GLU A 82 19.34 -15.05 -4.74
N ALA A 83 18.84 -13.97 -4.11
CA ALA A 83 19.24 -13.59 -2.77
C ALA A 83 18.90 -14.68 -1.73
N ILE A 84 17.72 -15.33 -1.82
CA ILE A 84 17.35 -16.47 -0.95
C ILE A 84 18.29 -17.65 -1.16
N THR A 85 18.67 -17.93 -2.41
CA THR A 85 19.53 -19.06 -2.75
C THR A 85 20.95 -18.85 -2.27
N SER A 86 21.46 -17.62 -2.31
CA SER A 86 22.81 -17.25 -1.88
C SER A 86 22.95 -16.99 -0.38
N ALA A 87 21.82 -16.93 0.37
CA ALA A 87 21.80 -16.68 1.81
C ALA A 87 22.63 -17.66 2.61
N LYS A 88 23.39 -17.16 3.61
CA LYS A 88 24.30 -17.93 4.46
C LYS A 88 23.86 -17.95 5.93
N ASP A 89 23.42 -16.81 6.45
CA ASP A 89 23.15 -16.64 7.88
C ASP A 89 21.65 -16.58 8.18
N TYR A 90 20.91 -15.65 7.55
CA TYR A 90 19.49 -15.50 7.81
C TYR A 90 18.69 -14.86 6.65
N ILE A 91 17.38 -15.15 6.63
CA ILE A 91 16.39 -14.53 5.77
C ILE A 91 15.22 -14.07 6.62
N PHE A 92 14.86 -12.79 6.51
CA PHE A 92 13.64 -12.21 7.05
C PHE A 92 12.70 -11.89 5.89
N LEU A 93 11.52 -12.48 5.87
CA LEU A 93 10.49 -12.23 4.87
C LEU A 93 9.19 -11.80 5.54
N GLU A 94 8.65 -10.69 5.09
CA GLU A 94 7.35 -10.15 5.50
C GLU A 94 6.54 -9.82 4.26
N SER A 95 5.33 -10.41 4.13
CA SER A 95 4.46 -10.21 2.97
C SER A 95 3.01 -10.13 3.39
N TYR A 96 2.26 -9.18 2.82
CA TYR A 96 0.82 -9.07 3.06
C TYR A 96 0.08 -10.22 2.38
N ILE A 97 0.23 -10.37 1.05
CA ILE A 97 -0.35 -11.45 0.28
C ILE A 97 0.77 -12.39 -0.21
N TRP A 98 0.61 -13.66 0.07
CA TRP A 98 1.44 -14.71 -0.50
C TRP A 98 0.52 -15.79 -1.08
N ARG A 99 0.45 -15.89 -2.41
CA ARG A 99 -0.48 -16.79 -3.10
C ARG A 99 0.05 -18.21 -3.19
N SER A 100 -0.87 -19.16 -3.37
CA SER A 100 -0.56 -20.60 -3.54
C SER A 100 -0.32 -21.02 -5.00
N ASP A 101 0.02 -20.06 -5.86
CA ASP A 101 0.27 -20.22 -7.30
C ASP A 101 1.76 -20.60 -7.62
N THR A 102 2.15 -20.45 -8.86
CA THR A 102 3.48 -20.85 -9.35
C THR A 102 4.60 -20.08 -8.65
N TRP A 103 4.53 -18.75 -8.64
CA TRP A 103 5.54 -17.94 -7.98
C TRP A 103 5.54 -18.15 -6.47
N GLY A 104 4.36 -18.21 -5.85
CA GLY A 104 4.27 -18.50 -4.42
C GLY A 104 4.90 -19.82 -4.02
N LYS A 105 4.75 -20.88 -4.83
CA LYS A 105 5.40 -22.19 -4.63
C LYS A 105 6.91 -22.11 -4.82
N ARG A 106 7.41 -21.36 -5.81
CA ARG A 106 8.85 -21.14 -6.01
C ARG A 106 9.49 -20.51 -4.77
N PHE A 107 8.89 -19.42 -4.24
CA PHE A 107 9.35 -18.80 -2.98
C PHE A 107 9.33 -19.77 -1.81
N LYS A 108 8.23 -20.51 -1.63
CA LYS A 108 8.12 -21.50 -0.55
C LYS A 108 9.23 -22.55 -0.62
N SER A 109 9.49 -23.09 -1.80
CA SER A 109 10.54 -24.10 -2.02
C SER A 109 11.93 -23.54 -1.76
N ALA A 110 12.23 -22.32 -2.21
CA ALA A 110 13.53 -21.68 -1.99
C ALA A 110 13.79 -21.41 -0.50
N LEU A 111 12.79 -20.91 0.23
CA LEU A 111 12.89 -20.66 1.68
C LEU A 111 13.06 -21.95 2.49
N LEU A 112 12.35 -23.03 2.12
CA LEU A 112 12.54 -24.35 2.72
C LEU A 112 13.95 -24.89 2.47
N ALA A 113 14.44 -24.76 1.25
CA ALA A 113 15.81 -25.18 0.89
C ALA A 113 16.87 -24.36 1.65
N ALA A 114 16.66 -23.06 1.85
CA ALA A 114 17.53 -22.22 2.67
C ALA A 114 17.58 -22.70 4.13
N ALA A 115 16.41 -22.96 4.74
CA ALA A 115 16.34 -23.50 6.11
C ALA A 115 17.03 -24.89 6.23
N GLN A 116 16.90 -25.74 5.22
CA GLN A 116 17.59 -27.05 5.18
C GLN A 116 19.12 -26.93 5.07
N ARG A 117 19.63 -25.84 4.49
CA ARG A 117 21.05 -25.48 4.47
C ARG A 117 21.57 -24.94 5.81
N GLY A 118 20.67 -24.69 6.78
CA GLY A 118 21.02 -24.13 8.10
C GLY A 118 20.84 -22.60 8.20
N VAL A 119 20.27 -21.97 7.20
CA VAL A 119 19.94 -20.52 7.22
C VAL A 119 18.73 -20.27 8.13
N ASP A 120 18.81 -19.30 9.03
CA ASP A 120 17.69 -18.93 9.92
C ASP A 120 16.61 -18.15 9.16
N VAL A 121 15.54 -18.82 8.77
CA VAL A 121 14.44 -18.25 7.96
C VAL A 121 13.27 -17.84 8.85
N HIS A 122 12.97 -16.56 8.88
CA HIS A 122 11.84 -15.98 9.62
C HIS A 122 10.82 -15.39 8.66
N ILE A 123 9.62 -15.93 8.67
CA ILE A 123 8.54 -15.54 7.75
C ILE A 123 7.35 -14.95 8.51
N VAL A 124 6.88 -13.80 8.08
CA VAL A 124 5.61 -13.21 8.51
C VAL A 124 4.69 -13.04 7.30
N TYR A 125 3.44 -13.46 7.42
CA TYR A 125 2.40 -13.16 6.43
C TYR A 125 1.06 -12.85 7.10
N ASP A 126 0.23 -12.02 6.45
CA ASP A 126 -1.06 -11.63 7.01
C ASP A 126 -2.11 -12.71 6.74
N GLY A 127 -2.74 -13.22 7.81
CA GLY A 127 -3.72 -14.30 7.73
C GLY A 127 -5.04 -13.88 7.07
N PHE A 128 -5.43 -12.61 7.17
CA PHE A 128 -6.62 -12.10 6.50
C PHE A 128 -6.45 -12.06 4.97
N ALA A 129 -5.30 -11.57 4.53
CA ALA A 129 -5.00 -11.42 3.10
C ALA A 129 -4.89 -12.75 2.33
N VAL A 130 -4.73 -13.86 3.06
CA VAL A 130 -4.59 -15.20 2.47
C VAL A 130 -5.78 -16.13 2.74
N MET A 131 -6.89 -15.62 3.30
CA MET A 131 -8.06 -16.45 3.64
C MET A 131 -8.71 -17.16 2.44
N ASN A 132 -8.61 -16.59 1.25
CA ASN A 132 -9.15 -17.13 0.00
C ASN A 132 -8.15 -18.02 -0.77
N GLN A 133 -6.99 -18.32 -0.19
CA GLN A 133 -5.96 -19.18 -0.78
C GLN A 133 -6.10 -20.62 -0.27
N ASP A 134 -5.44 -21.57 -0.96
CA ASP A 134 -5.37 -22.95 -0.52
C ASP A 134 -4.75 -23.06 0.88
N PRO A 135 -5.48 -23.49 1.93
CA PRO A 135 -4.97 -23.56 3.29
C PRO A 135 -3.81 -24.56 3.45
N PHE A 136 -3.75 -25.61 2.62
CA PHE A 136 -2.68 -26.60 2.65
C PHE A 136 -1.34 -26.02 2.18
N PHE A 137 -1.37 -24.99 1.36
CA PHE A 137 -0.17 -24.28 0.96
C PHE A 137 0.59 -23.70 2.17
N TYR A 138 -0.13 -23.24 3.20
CA TYR A 138 0.47 -22.63 4.41
C TYR A 138 0.84 -23.66 5.49
N VAL A 139 0.71 -24.94 5.20
CA VAL A 139 1.28 -26.01 6.02
C VAL A 139 2.75 -26.19 5.63
N PHE A 140 3.63 -25.96 6.59
CA PHE A 140 5.06 -26.14 6.41
C PHE A 140 5.54 -27.38 7.18
N PRO A 141 6.47 -28.15 6.62
CA PRO A 141 7.08 -29.25 7.35
C PRO A 141 7.86 -28.71 8.56
N LYS A 142 7.96 -29.50 9.62
CA LYS A 142 8.82 -29.16 10.76
C LYS A 142 10.27 -29.20 10.28
N THR A 143 10.85 -28.07 10.03
CA THR A 143 12.20 -27.87 9.53
C THR A 143 12.98 -27.05 10.56
N PRO A 144 14.16 -27.47 10.99
CA PRO A 144 15.06 -26.62 11.77
C PRO A 144 15.30 -25.31 11.05
N HIS A 145 15.58 -24.26 11.79
CA HIS A 145 15.85 -22.92 11.23
C HIS A 145 14.69 -22.26 10.48
N LEU A 146 13.47 -22.84 10.49
CA LEU A 146 12.28 -22.24 9.86
C LEU A 146 11.27 -21.78 10.91
N TYR A 147 11.05 -20.49 10.98
CA TYR A 147 10.16 -19.84 11.93
C TYR A 147 9.08 -19.04 11.21
N ILE A 148 7.80 -19.43 11.39
CA ILE A 148 6.70 -18.85 10.65
C ILE A 148 5.72 -18.18 11.60
N ARG A 149 5.36 -16.92 11.30
CA ARG A 149 4.36 -16.15 11.99
C ARG A 149 3.23 -15.76 11.04
N ARG A 150 2.11 -16.47 11.14
CA ARG A 150 0.86 -16.01 10.53
C ARG A 150 0.27 -14.90 11.41
N PHE A 151 0.16 -13.68 10.88
CA PHE A 151 -0.49 -12.57 11.56
C PHE A 151 -2.01 -12.84 11.61
N PRO A 152 -2.73 -12.58 12.73
CA PRO A 152 -4.10 -13.06 12.90
C PRO A 152 -5.07 -12.49 11.88
N GLU A 153 -5.98 -13.32 11.34
CA GLU A 153 -7.06 -12.92 10.44
C GLU A 153 -8.01 -11.93 11.10
N ILE A 154 -8.37 -12.21 12.33
CA ILE A 154 -9.28 -11.40 13.12
C ILE A 154 -8.50 -10.81 14.29
N ARG A 155 -8.53 -9.50 14.38
CA ARG A 155 -7.90 -8.75 15.47
C ARG A 155 -8.95 -8.42 16.53
N SER A 156 -8.60 -8.65 17.80
CA SER A 156 -9.50 -8.36 18.93
C SER A 156 -9.95 -6.90 18.99
N GLY A 157 -9.17 -5.98 18.44
CA GLY A 157 -9.51 -4.56 18.35
C GLY A 157 -10.76 -4.27 17.53
N MET A 158 -11.08 -5.12 16.55
CA MET A 158 -12.32 -4.98 15.76
C MET A 158 -13.59 -5.12 16.63
N PHE A 159 -13.54 -5.92 17.69
CA PHE A 159 -14.67 -6.11 18.62
C PHE A 159 -14.62 -5.14 19.82
N THR A 160 -13.44 -4.63 20.16
CA THR A 160 -13.23 -3.77 21.34
C THR A 160 -13.04 -2.31 20.96
N PHE A 161 -13.14 -1.95 19.67
CA PHE A 161 -12.85 -0.61 19.13
C PHE A 161 -11.46 -0.07 19.54
N ASN A 162 -10.51 -0.97 19.79
CA ASN A 162 -9.17 -0.62 20.19
C ASN A 162 -8.27 -0.47 18.95
N LEU A 163 -8.05 0.75 18.50
CA LEU A 163 -7.27 1.09 17.32
C LEU A 163 -5.85 0.49 17.31
N ARG A 164 -5.23 0.29 18.49
CA ARG A 164 -3.92 -0.38 18.60
C ARG A 164 -3.93 -1.85 18.16
N LYS A 165 -5.12 -2.45 18.06
CA LYS A 165 -5.31 -3.87 17.77
C LYS A 165 -6.14 -4.13 16.52
N THR A 166 -6.30 -3.15 15.62
CA THR A 166 -7.07 -3.30 14.37
C THR A 166 -6.19 -3.50 13.14
N GLY A 167 -5.03 -2.85 13.08
CA GLY A 167 -4.19 -2.75 11.89
C GLY A 167 -3.76 -4.10 11.29
N ARG A 168 -3.66 -4.14 9.97
CA ARG A 168 -3.11 -5.25 9.18
C ARG A 168 -1.62 -5.08 8.98
N ASP A 169 -0.93 -6.18 8.73
CA ASP A 169 0.46 -6.16 8.33
C ASP A 169 0.55 -6.03 6.82
N HIS A 170 0.59 -4.77 6.35
CA HIS A 170 0.62 -4.48 4.92
C HIS A 170 2.04 -4.27 4.38
N ARG A 171 3.07 -4.55 5.18
CA ARG A 171 4.47 -4.41 4.79
C ARG A 171 4.90 -5.55 3.85
N LYS A 172 5.85 -5.26 2.99
CA LYS A 172 6.47 -6.19 2.06
C LYS A 172 7.97 -5.94 2.10
N ILE A 173 8.64 -6.74 2.91
CA ILE A 173 10.07 -6.60 3.21
C ILE A 173 10.73 -7.98 3.05
N MET A 174 11.90 -8.00 2.44
CA MET A 174 12.82 -9.12 2.56
C MET A 174 14.21 -8.60 2.90
N VAL A 175 14.87 -9.21 3.89
CA VAL A 175 16.25 -8.89 4.28
C VAL A 175 17.06 -10.16 4.29
N VAL A 176 18.24 -10.15 3.68
CA VAL A 176 19.16 -11.29 3.60
C VAL A 176 20.56 -10.89 4.06
N ASP A 177 21.05 -11.53 5.09
CA ASP A 177 22.47 -11.54 5.55
C ASP A 177 23.11 -10.16 5.76
N ASP A 178 22.40 -9.13 6.20
CA ASP A 178 22.90 -7.76 6.31
C ASP A 178 23.44 -7.15 5.00
N HIS A 179 23.28 -7.83 3.86
CA HIS A 179 23.85 -7.41 2.59
C HIS A 179 22.84 -6.76 1.66
N VAL A 180 21.63 -7.29 1.63
CA VAL A 180 20.59 -6.83 0.71
C VAL A 180 19.22 -6.85 1.35
N ALA A 181 18.42 -5.86 1.02
CA ALA A 181 17.01 -5.84 1.39
C ALA A 181 16.14 -5.38 0.22
N PHE A 182 14.88 -5.82 0.24
CA PHE A 182 13.85 -5.49 -0.74
C PHE A 182 12.65 -4.90 -0.02
N VAL A 183 12.08 -3.83 -0.57
CA VAL A 183 10.89 -3.17 -0.02
C VAL A 183 10.10 -2.46 -1.11
N GLY A 184 8.76 -2.49 -1.03
CA GLY A 184 7.89 -1.81 -1.99
C GLY A 184 6.49 -2.40 -2.05
N GLY A 185 5.80 -2.20 -3.17
CA GLY A 185 4.38 -2.54 -3.29
C GLY A 185 4.09 -3.99 -3.65
N TYR A 186 5.01 -4.72 -4.29
CA TYR A 186 4.79 -6.10 -4.76
C TYR A 186 4.50 -7.08 -3.62
N ASN A 187 3.38 -7.80 -3.74
CA ASN A 187 3.08 -9.02 -2.99
C ASN A 187 3.74 -10.23 -3.68
N ILE A 188 3.52 -11.46 -3.20
CA ILE A 188 4.08 -12.69 -3.82
C ILE A 188 2.95 -13.48 -4.49
N GLY A 189 3.03 -13.68 -5.81
CA GLY A 189 2.08 -14.46 -6.60
C GLY A 189 2.05 -14.09 -8.08
N ASP A 190 1.47 -14.99 -8.90
CA ASP A 190 1.45 -14.87 -10.36
C ASP A 190 0.81 -13.55 -10.87
N PRO A 191 -0.36 -13.08 -10.36
CA PRO A 191 -0.92 -11.82 -10.84
C PRO A 191 -0.04 -10.61 -10.58
N PHE A 192 0.66 -10.59 -9.44
CA PHE A 192 1.55 -9.48 -9.09
C PHE A 192 2.80 -9.49 -9.97
N ALA A 193 3.32 -10.66 -10.32
CA ALA A 193 4.47 -10.79 -11.20
C ALA A 193 4.16 -10.42 -12.66
N LEU A 194 2.96 -10.77 -13.15
CA LEU A 194 2.67 -10.82 -14.59
C LEU A 194 1.66 -9.78 -15.08
N GLU A 195 0.74 -9.35 -14.18
CA GLU A 195 -0.44 -8.55 -14.59
C GLU A 195 -0.46 -7.16 -13.95
N TRP A 196 0.24 -6.96 -12.82
CA TRP A 196 0.21 -5.73 -12.06
C TRP A 196 1.46 -4.91 -12.27
N ARG A 197 1.26 -3.61 -12.51
CA ARG A 197 2.33 -2.62 -12.50
C ARG A 197 2.54 -2.13 -11.07
N ASP A 198 3.68 -2.42 -10.47
CA ASP A 198 4.01 -1.93 -9.13
C ASP A 198 5.48 -1.42 -9.09
N THR A 199 5.91 -0.86 -7.97
CA THR A 199 7.27 -0.40 -7.76
C THR A 199 7.84 -1.03 -6.50
N HIS A 200 9.06 -1.56 -6.64
CA HIS A 200 9.84 -2.15 -5.54
C HIS A 200 11.29 -1.72 -5.67
N VAL A 201 11.98 -1.61 -4.56
CA VAL A 201 13.42 -1.34 -4.56
C VAL A 201 14.18 -2.43 -3.83
N ARG A 202 15.34 -2.77 -4.37
CA ARG A 202 16.40 -3.49 -3.69
C ARG A 202 17.41 -2.47 -3.21
N VAL A 203 17.83 -2.57 -1.97
CA VAL A 203 18.84 -1.70 -1.36
C VAL A 203 19.97 -2.51 -0.78
N THR A 204 21.18 -1.96 -0.79
CA THR A 204 22.36 -2.47 -0.10
C THR A 204 22.85 -1.45 0.93
N GLY A 205 23.97 -1.70 1.58
CA GLY A 205 24.57 -0.74 2.51
C GLY A 205 23.76 -0.50 3.80
N GLU A 206 23.82 0.71 4.33
CA GLU A 206 23.26 1.05 5.65
C GLU A 206 21.72 0.93 5.72
N ALA A 207 21.01 1.15 4.62
CA ALA A 207 19.55 1.03 4.56
C ALA A 207 19.05 -0.40 4.90
N VAL A 208 19.88 -1.44 4.66
CA VAL A 208 19.56 -2.82 5.05
C VAL A 208 19.35 -2.94 6.55
N ALA A 209 20.20 -2.27 7.36
CA ALA A 209 20.11 -2.31 8.81
C ALA A 209 18.82 -1.68 9.35
N GLU A 210 18.27 -0.66 8.66
CA GLU A 210 16.99 -0.05 9.02
C GLU A 210 15.81 -1.00 8.75
N LEU A 211 15.79 -1.65 7.59
CA LEU A 211 14.76 -2.65 7.24
C LEU A 211 14.82 -3.85 8.20
N LYS A 212 16.03 -4.33 8.49
CA LYS A 212 16.28 -5.36 9.52
C LYS A 212 15.71 -4.95 10.88
N TYR A 213 15.98 -3.73 11.33
CA TYR A 213 15.46 -3.20 12.59
C TYR A 213 13.93 -3.23 12.61
N GLY A 214 13.27 -2.75 11.54
CA GLY A 214 11.82 -2.75 11.42
C GLY A 214 11.21 -4.14 11.49
N PHE A 215 11.81 -5.13 10.80
CA PHE A 215 11.37 -6.52 10.86
C PHE A 215 11.55 -7.10 12.27
N ILE A 216 12.72 -6.94 12.90
CA ILE A 216 13.01 -7.46 14.25
C ILE A 216 12.06 -6.88 15.30
N ASP A 217 11.77 -5.57 15.25
CA ASP A 217 10.83 -4.93 16.18
C ASP A 217 9.43 -5.55 16.04
N PHE A 218 8.96 -5.73 14.81
CA PHE A 218 7.67 -6.36 14.55
C PHE A 218 7.64 -7.84 14.98
N TRP A 219 8.63 -8.61 14.57
CA TRP A 219 8.76 -10.03 14.95
C TRP A 219 8.71 -10.19 16.47
N ASN A 220 9.55 -9.47 17.19
CA ASN A 220 9.65 -9.57 18.65
C ASN A 220 8.35 -9.13 19.36
N HIS A 221 7.59 -8.19 18.77
CA HIS A 221 6.29 -7.76 19.29
C HIS A 221 5.20 -8.82 19.10
N PHE A 222 5.23 -9.56 17.98
CA PHE A 222 4.17 -10.48 17.59
C PHE A 222 4.55 -11.96 17.62
N LYS A 223 5.79 -12.32 17.89
CA LYS A 223 6.22 -13.75 17.96
C LYS A 223 5.34 -14.55 18.91
N ARG A 224 5.16 -15.84 18.59
CA ARG A 224 4.48 -16.79 19.47
C ARG A 224 5.39 -17.28 20.58
N ARG A 225 4.77 -17.79 21.67
CA ARG A 225 5.51 -18.52 22.71
C ARG A 225 6.26 -19.69 22.06
N GLY A 226 7.53 -19.83 22.38
CA GLY A 226 8.41 -20.86 21.82
C GLY A 226 9.14 -20.46 20.53
N GLN A 227 8.80 -19.32 19.90
CA GLN A 227 9.60 -18.76 18.81
C GLN A 227 10.78 -17.95 19.35
N PRO A 228 11.93 -17.95 18.67
CA PRO A 228 13.11 -17.23 19.11
C PRO A 228 12.82 -15.72 19.15
N LYS A 229 13.43 -15.05 20.12
CA LYS A 229 13.51 -13.60 20.16
C LYS A 229 14.74 -13.18 19.37
N LEU A 230 14.56 -12.35 18.37
CA LEU A 230 15.67 -11.83 17.59
C LEU A 230 16.43 -10.76 18.39
N PRO A 231 17.76 -10.73 18.32
CA PRO A 231 18.57 -9.72 18.96
C PRO A 231 18.20 -8.34 18.39
N ARG A 232 18.11 -7.33 19.26
CA ARG A 232 17.88 -5.96 18.82
C ARG A 232 19.11 -5.44 18.09
N THR A 233 18.90 -4.90 16.91
CA THR A 233 19.93 -4.18 16.16
C THR A 233 20.05 -2.74 16.64
N ARG A 234 21.08 -2.04 16.19
CA ARG A 234 21.29 -0.62 16.48
C ARG A 234 20.16 0.19 15.83
N ALA A 235 19.74 1.26 16.50
CA ALA A 235 18.77 2.20 15.91
C ALA A 235 19.38 2.88 14.68
N PRO A 236 18.52 3.23 13.68
CA PRO A 236 18.95 3.92 12.47
C PRO A 236 19.65 5.25 12.75
N LYS A 237 20.47 5.72 11.80
CA LYS A 237 21.06 7.06 11.85
C LYS A 237 20.04 8.13 11.47
N TRP A 238 20.12 9.31 12.08
CA TRP A 238 19.19 10.41 11.83
C TRP A 238 19.48 11.19 10.54
N ASP A 239 20.70 11.15 10.03
CA ASP A 239 21.21 12.04 8.98
C ASP A 239 21.45 11.33 7.64
N SER A 240 20.87 10.13 7.42
CA SER A 240 21.02 9.43 6.14
C SER A 240 20.08 10.02 5.07
N ASP A 241 20.60 10.14 3.84
CA ASP A 241 19.81 10.48 2.66
C ASP A 241 18.84 9.36 2.25
N VAL A 242 19.04 8.16 2.78
CA VAL A 242 18.10 7.04 2.71
C VAL A 242 17.60 6.76 4.11
N SER A 243 16.31 6.92 4.36
CA SER A 243 15.69 6.65 5.66
C SER A 243 14.31 6.05 5.54
N LEU A 244 13.84 5.39 6.61
CA LEU A 244 12.59 4.64 6.60
C LEU A 244 11.56 5.19 7.59
N ALA A 245 10.32 5.16 7.17
CA ALA A 245 9.17 5.46 8.01
C ALA A 245 8.31 4.20 8.20
N PHE A 246 8.14 3.75 9.46
CA PHE A 246 7.33 2.59 9.82
C PHE A 246 6.09 2.99 10.58
N ASN A 247 4.91 2.74 10.02
CA ASN A 247 3.66 2.84 10.77
C ASN A 247 3.57 1.69 11.77
N GLN A 248 3.24 2.02 13.02
CA GLN A 248 3.12 1.09 14.13
C GLN A 248 1.82 1.33 14.91
N PRO A 249 0.67 0.81 14.44
CA PRO A 249 -0.64 1.00 15.06
C PRO A 249 -0.69 0.60 16.53
N SER A 250 0.03 -0.46 16.93
CA SER A 250 0.12 -0.90 18.34
C SER A 250 0.66 0.19 19.29
N ARG A 251 1.43 1.14 18.76
CA ARG A 251 2.00 2.30 19.48
C ARG A 251 1.31 3.62 19.10
N LEU A 252 0.33 3.60 18.20
CA LEU A 252 -0.32 4.79 17.61
C LEU A 252 0.69 5.72 16.93
N LEU A 253 1.70 5.16 16.26
CA LEU A 253 2.71 5.90 15.51
C LEU A 253 2.46 5.73 14.01
N TYR A 254 2.33 6.85 13.31
CA TYR A 254 1.99 6.91 11.89
C TYR A 254 2.91 7.90 11.12
N PRO A 255 4.24 7.68 11.15
CA PRO A 255 5.19 8.63 10.56
C PRO A 255 5.05 8.76 9.04
N VAL A 256 4.56 7.73 8.32
CA VAL A 256 4.36 7.80 6.87
C VAL A 256 3.39 8.93 6.49
N ARG A 257 2.32 9.13 7.28
CA ARG A 257 1.38 10.22 7.05
C ARG A 257 2.05 11.60 7.20
N GLY A 258 2.80 11.78 8.27
CA GLY A 258 3.56 13.01 8.51
C GLY A 258 4.60 13.28 7.43
N LEU A 259 5.27 12.21 6.94
CA LEU A 259 6.21 12.27 5.83
C LEU A 259 5.56 12.83 4.55
N TYR A 260 4.36 12.36 4.19
CA TYR A 260 3.64 12.85 3.02
C TYR A 260 3.24 14.32 3.17
N ILE A 261 2.67 14.71 4.31
CA ILE A 261 2.24 16.08 4.56
C ILE A 261 3.44 17.04 4.50
N ASP A 262 4.53 16.73 5.22
CA ASP A 262 5.73 17.57 5.24
C ASP A 262 6.35 17.73 3.83
N ALA A 263 6.38 16.66 3.05
CA ALA A 263 6.90 16.70 1.68
C ALA A 263 6.02 17.56 0.75
N ILE A 264 4.69 17.40 0.81
CA ILE A 264 3.73 18.17 0.00
C ILE A 264 3.76 19.67 0.37
N ASP A 265 3.82 19.98 1.66
CA ASP A 265 3.81 21.38 2.15
C ASP A 265 5.09 22.13 1.76
N ARG A 266 6.22 21.44 1.67
CA ARG A 266 7.52 22.01 1.25
C ARG A 266 7.71 22.09 -0.26
N ALA A 267 6.87 21.44 -1.05
CA ALA A 267 6.98 21.44 -2.50
C ALA A 267 6.90 22.87 -3.09
N GLN A 268 7.79 23.18 -4.04
CA GLN A 268 7.90 24.48 -4.70
C GLN A 268 7.63 24.42 -6.20
N HIS A 269 7.87 23.29 -6.85
CA HIS A 269 7.80 23.17 -8.31
C HIS A 269 6.87 22.05 -8.77
N SER A 270 7.03 20.84 -8.22
CA SER A 270 6.30 19.68 -8.70
C SER A 270 6.05 18.63 -7.64
N ILE A 271 4.88 18.00 -7.71
CA ILE A 271 4.47 16.83 -6.93
C ILE A 271 3.98 15.78 -7.91
N ARG A 272 4.59 14.59 -7.89
CA ARG A 272 4.17 13.42 -8.68
C ARG A 272 3.84 12.29 -7.75
N ILE A 273 2.60 11.83 -7.77
CA ILE A 273 2.09 10.77 -6.89
C ILE A 273 1.58 9.63 -7.74
N THR A 274 2.00 8.39 -7.43
CA THR A 274 1.32 7.18 -7.88
C THR A 274 0.76 6.45 -6.66
N SER A 275 -0.54 6.17 -6.66
CA SER A 275 -1.20 5.45 -5.56
C SER A 275 -2.25 4.51 -6.10
N ALA A 276 -2.24 3.25 -5.63
CA ALA A 276 -3.26 2.27 -6.00
C ALA A 276 -4.66 2.65 -5.51
N TYR A 277 -4.72 3.24 -4.32
CA TYR A 277 -5.94 3.80 -3.73
C TYR A 277 -5.62 5.22 -3.28
N PHE A 278 -6.39 6.18 -3.80
CA PHE A 278 -6.21 7.60 -3.53
C PHE A 278 -7.47 8.16 -2.86
N ILE A 279 -7.53 8.03 -1.54
CA ILE A 279 -8.62 8.49 -0.67
C ILE A 279 -7.98 9.35 0.43
N PRO A 280 -7.49 10.56 0.09
CA PRO A 280 -6.73 11.38 1.01
C PRO A 280 -7.58 11.79 2.20
N ASP A 281 -7.00 11.76 3.40
CA ASP A 281 -7.64 12.42 4.52
C ASP A 281 -7.65 13.95 4.31
N ARG A 282 -8.42 14.64 5.16
CA ARG A 282 -8.63 16.07 5.01
C ARG A 282 -7.33 16.87 4.93
N GLU A 283 -6.33 16.56 5.73
CA GLU A 283 -5.10 17.31 5.82
C GLU A 283 -4.23 17.13 4.56
N ILE A 284 -4.05 15.89 4.09
CA ILE A 284 -3.35 15.63 2.81
C ILE A 284 -4.09 16.28 1.65
N PHE A 285 -5.43 16.21 1.63
CA PHE A 285 -6.23 16.87 0.61
C PHE A 285 -6.02 18.39 0.60
N GLU A 286 -6.08 19.02 1.77
CA GLU A 286 -5.86 20.48 1.92
C GLU A 286 -4.41 20.85 1.53
N SER A 287 -3.40 20.07 1.92
CA SER A 287 -2.00 20.29 1.53
C SER A 287 -1.81 20.24 0.01
N LEU A 288 -2.45 19.30 -0.70
CA LEU A 288 -2.39 19.22 -2.17
C LEU A 288 -3.06 20.42 -2.84
N VAL A 289 -4.22 20.85 -2.33
CA VAL A 289 -4.92 22.04 -2.81
C VAL A 289 -4.07 23.30 -2.58
N HIS A 290 -3.46 23.43 -1.40
CA HIS A 290 -2.58 24.56 -1.10
C HIS A 290 -1.33 24.57 -2.00
N ALA A 291 -0.74 23.39 -2.26
CA ALA A 291 0.39 23.29 -3.19
C ALA A 291 0.01 23.74 -4.60
N ALA A 292 -1.14 23.29 -5.13
CA ALA A 292 -1.63 23.71 -6.44
C ALA A 292 -1.89 25.24 -6.50
N ARG A 293 -2.48 25.82 -5.44
CA ARG A 293 -2.70 27.28 -5.33
C ARG A 293 -1.41 28.10 -5.23
N ARG A 294 -0.32 27.50 -4.71
CA ARG A 294 1.03 28.11 -4.75
C ARG A 294 1.67 28.06 -6.14
N GLY A 295 1.05 27.40 -7.12
CA GLY A 295 1.59 27.23 -8.46
C GLY A 295 2.45 25.96 -8.64
N VAL A 296 2.46 25.07 -7.64
CA VAL A 296 3.13 23.77 -7.75
C VAL A 296 2.35 22.89 -8.72
N ARG A 297 3.05 22.25 -9.68
CA ARG A 297 2.43 21.29 -10.59
C ARG A 297 2.17 19.98 -9.86
N VAL A 298 0.92 19.68 -9.58
CA VAL A 298 0.50 18.44 -8.89
C VAL A 298 -0.05 17.44 -9.89
N GLN A 299 0.57 16.26 -9.98
CA GLN A 299 0.18 15.16 -10.85
C GLN A 299 -0.10 13.90 -10.02
N ILE A 300 -1.26 13.30 -10.18
CA ILE A 300 -1.70 12.10 -9.46
C ILE A 300 -2.04 11.04 -10.48
N LEU A 301 -1.36 9.90 -10.41
CA LEU A 301 -1.59 8.72 -11.22
C LEU A 301 -2.26 7.64 -10.37
N ILE A 302 -3.44 7.20 -10.79
CA ILE A 302 -4.24 6.17 -10.15
C ILE A 302 -4.72 5.16 -11.19
N PRO A 303 -5.08 3.93 -10.81
CA PRO A 303 -5.71 3.01 -11.75
C PRO A 303 -7.07 3.57 -12.20
N GLU A 304 -7.43 3.44 -13.47
CA GLU A 304 -8.80 3.74 -13.92
C GLU A 304 -9.79 2.80 -13.25
N TYR A 305 -9.36 1.55 -13.08
CA TYR A 305 -10.12 0.51 -12.42
C TYR A 305 -9.20 -0.26 -11.47
N SER A 306 -9.44 -0.14 -10.17
CA SER A 306 -8.70 -0.92 -9.20
C SER A 306 -9.33 -2.31 -8.99
N ASN A 307 -8.63 -3.16 -8.24
CA ASN A 307 -9.16 -4.46 -7.81
C ASN A 307 -10.18 -4.35 -6.65
N HIS A 308 -10.40 -3.13 -6.11
CA HIS A 308 -11.37 -2.84 -5.03
C HIS A 308 -12.37 -1.77 -5.45
N ILE A 309 -13.50 -2.20 -6.01
CA ILE A 309 -14.52 -1.29 -6.55
C ILE A 309 -15.04 -0.28 -5.51
N LEU A 310 -15.17 -0.66 -4.24
CA LEU A 310 -15.62 0.27 -3.20
C LEU A 310 -14.61 1.40 -3.02
N ALA A 311 -13.31 1.11 -3.06
CA ALA A 311 -12.26 2.12 -3.01
C ALA A 311 -12.37 3.10 -4.19
N ASP A 312 -12.60 2.58 -5.41
CA ASP A 312 -12.80 3.42 -6.60
C ASP A 312 -13.97 4.40 -6.41
N TRP A 313 -15.10 3.94 -5.89
CA TRP A 313 -16.28 4.78 -5.69
C TRP A 313 -16.10 5.80 -4.56
N VAL A 314 -15.45 5.42 -3.49
CA VAL A 314 -15.17 6.29 -2.34
C VAL A 314 -14.11 7.35 -2.68
N ALA A 315 -13.17 7.06 -3.56
CA ALA A 315 -12.17 8.00 -4.05
C ALA A 315 -12.75 9.12 -4.93
N ARG A 316 -13.81 8.82 -5.69
CA ARG A 316 -14.37 9.73 -6.69
C ARG A 316 -14.76 11.12 -6.18
N PRO A 317 -15.36 11.34 -4.99
CA PRO A 317 -15.67 12.67 -4.49
C PRO A 317 -14.48 13.63 -4.40
N TYR A 318 -13.25 13.12 -4.25
CA TYR A 318 -12.03 13.94 -4.16
C TYR A 318 -11.57 14.49 -5.52
N HIS A 319 -11.90 13.80 -6.63
CA HIS A 319 -11.39 14.16 -7.96
C HIS A 319 -11.87 15.55 -8.42
N GLY A 320 -13.16 15.84 -8.30
CA GLY A 320 -13.72 17.10 -8.78
C GLY A 320 -13.10 18.35 -8.14
N PRO A 321 -13.03 18.43 -6.81
CA PRO A 321 -12.38 19.55 -6.13
C PRO A 321 -10.90 19.70 -6.51
N LEU A 322 -10.12 18.60 -6.60
CA LEU A 322 -8.71 18.64 -7.01
C LEU A 322 -8.55 19.14 -8.46
N LEU A 323 -9.36 18.65 -9.40
CA LEU A 323 -9.35 19.09 -10.79
C LEU A 323 -9.67 20.59 -10.92
N LYS A 324 -10.57 21.14 -10.08
CA LYS A 324 -10.90 22.57 -10.04
C LYS A 324 -9.72 23.44 -9.64
N GLU A 325 -8.87 22.95 -8.77
CA GLU A 325 -7.67 23.64 -8.31
C GLU A 325 -6.46 23.42 -9.23
N GLY A 326 -6.66 22.76 -10.38
CA GLY A 326 -5.61 22.58 -11.40
C GLY A 326 -4.73 21.35 -11.17
N VAL A 327 -5.07 20.48 -10.21
CA VAL A 327 -4.39 19.17 -10.01
C VAL A 327 -4.67 18.30 -11.22
N GLU A 328 -3.63 17.68 -11.78
CA GLU A 328 -3.73 16.76 -12.88
C GLU A 328 -3.99 15.34 -12.36
N ILE A 329 -5.12 14.73 -12.73
CA ILE A 329 -5.43 13.34 -12.41
C ILE A 329 -5.28 12.52 -13.68
N TRP A 330 -4.46 11.46 -13.60
CA TRP A 330 -4.19 10.53 -14.67
C TRP A 330 -4.72 9.14 -14.31
N LEU A 331 -5.40 8.51 -15.24
CA LEU A 331 -6.05 7.20 -15.08
C LEU A 331 -5.27 6.17 -15.87
N TYR A 332 -4.60 5.26 -15.16
CA TYR A 332 -3.81 4.19 -15.77
C TYR A 332 -4.71 3.15 -16.44
N GLN A 333 -4.37 2.73 -17.65
CA GLN A 333 -5.22 1.92 -18.51
C GLN A 333 -4.80 0.45 -18.52
N ASP A 334 -5.74 -0.44 -18.78
CA ASP A 334 -5.56 -1.84 -19.16
C ASP A 334 -4.77 -2.75 -18.20
N ALA A 335 -4.25 -2.22 -17.11
CA ALA A 335 -3.59 -2.97 -16.05
C ALA A 335 -3.82 -2.32 -14.68
N MET A 336 -3.65 -3.09 -13.60
CA MET A 336 -3.67 -2.56 -12.25
C MET A 336 -2.33 -1.90 -11.92
N ILE A 337 -2.29 -0.55 -11.86
CA ILE A 337 -1.15 0.10 -11.25
C ILE A 337 -1.31 0.08 -9.73
N HIS A 338 -0.35 -0.56 -9.05
CA HIS A 338 -0.42 -0.78 -7.60
C HIS A 338 0.74 -0.09 -6.85
N SER A 339 1.50 0.77 -7.51
CA SER A 339 2.63 1.51 -6.93
C SER A 339 2.19 2.50 -5.85
N LYS A 340 3.07 2.73 -4.88
CA LYS A 340 2.92 3.73 -3.84
C LYS A 340 4.20 4.54 -3.78
N THR A 341 4.24 5.56 -4.64
CA THR A 341 5.42 6.40 -4.83
C THR A 341 5.06 7.87 -4.85
N MET A 342 5.98 8.71 -4.41
CA MET A 342 5.87 10.16 -4.53
C MET A 342 7.25 10.73 -4.86
N THR A 343 7.28 11.73 -5.75
CA THR A 343 8.48 12.51 -6.06
C THR A 343 8.17 13.98 -5.93
N ILE A 344 9.04 14.73 -5.25
CA ILE A 344 8.88 16.17 -5.00
C ILE A 344 10.09 16.90 -5.58
N ASP A 345 9.83 17.90 -6.41
CA ASP A 345 10.80 18.87 -6.93
C ASP A 345 12.05 18.26 -7.57
N GLY A 346 12.02 16.98 -7.97
CA GLY A 346 13.19 16.28 -8.52
C GLY A 346 14.33 16.08 -7.51
N VAL A 347 14.09 16.20 -6.21
CA VAL A 347 15.12 16.09 -5.15
C VAL A 347 14.78 15.09 -4.05
N TRP A 348 13.51 14.81 -3.84
CA TRP A 348 13.02 13.88 -2.83
C TRP A 348 12.07 12.87 -3.44
N SER A 349 12.16 11.62 -3.01
CA SER A 349 11.25 10.57 -3.44
C SER A 349 10.96 9.59 -2.32
N THR A 350 9.82 8.90 -2.42
CA THR A 350 9.50 7.76 -1.55
C THR A 350 8.93 6.60 -2.36
N VAL A 351 9.32 5.39 -1.95
CA VAL A 351 8.78 4.12 -2.43
C VAL A 351 8.38 3.29 -1.21
N GLY A 352 7.19 2.69 -1.23
CA GLY A 352 6.78 1.91 -0.06
C GLY A 352 5.50 1.11 -0.25
N THR A 353 4.88 0.83 0.89
CA THR A 353 3.68 -0.01 0.96
C THR A 353 2.40 0.79 1.19
N ALA A 354 2.51 2.05 1.68
CA ALA A 354 1.39 2.86 2.10
C ALA A 354 0.71 3.58 0.93
N ASN A 355 -0.56 3.27 0.68
CA ASN A 355 -1.43 4.09 -0.17
C ASN A 355 -1.76 5.42 0.51
N ILE A 356 -2.32 6.34 -0.26
CA ILE A 356 -2.92 7.55 0.28
C ILE A 356 -4.40 7.26 0.60
N ASP A 357 -4.61 6.43 1.61
CA ASP A 357 -5.91 6.12 2.17
C ASP A 357 -5.84 6.04 3.71
N ARG A 358 -6.99 6.05 4.37
CA ARG A 358 -7.05 6.09 5.82
C ARG A 358 -6.50 4.84 6.49
N LEU A 359 -6.73 3.66 5.91
CA LEU A 359 -6.24 2.41 6.48
C LEU A 359 -4.72 2.34 6.42
N SER A 360 -4.12 2.71 5.29
CA SER A 360 -2.67 2.75 5.15
C SER A 360 -2.03 3.81 6.06
N LEU A 361 -2.62 5.01 6.13
CA LEU A 361 -2.00 6.13 6.83
C LEU A 361 -2.23 6.14 8.33
N GLN A 362 -3.33 5.54 8.83
CA GLN A 362 -3.73 5.62 10.25
C GLN A 362 -4.18 4.28 10.85
N GLY A 363 -4.09 3.17 10.11
CA GLY A 363 -4.63 1.86 10.53
C GLY A 363 -3.62 0.73 10.46
N ASN A 364 -2.89 0.58 9.37
CA ASN A 364 -2.06 -0.57 9.08
C ASN A 364 -0.59 -0.39 9.50
N TYR A 365 0.12 -1.53 9.62
CA TYR A 365 1.57 -1.55 9.61
C TYR A 365 2.03 -1.34 8.18
N GLU A 366 2.76 -0.27 7.93
CA GLU A 366 3.29 0.13 6.63
C GLU A 366 4.76 0.47 6.74
N VAL A 367 5.45 0.49 5.61
CA VAL A 367 6.82 0.96 5.49
C VAL A 367 7.01 1.74 4.21
N ASN A 368 7.61 2.92 4.33
CA ASN A 368 8.08 3.69 3.20
C ASN A 368 9.56 4.01 3.37
N VAL A 369 10.33 3.80 2.30
CA VAL A 369 11.70 4.31 2.18
C VAL A 369 11.62 5.68 1.53
N GLN A 370 12.31 6.66 2.09
CA GLN A 370 12.49 7.97 1.49
C GLN A 370 13.94 8.16 1.06
N PHE A 371 14.12 8.88 -0.02
CA PHE A 371 15.41 9.18 -0.63
C PHE A 371 15.52 10.69 -0.86
N ARG A 372 16.55 11.31 -0.31
CA ARG A 372 16.96 12.69 -0.60
C ARG A 372 18.08 12.66 -1.63
N SER A 373 17.73 12.52 -2.91
CA SER A 373 18.69 12.36 -4.00
C SER A 373 18.08 12.80 -5.32
N GLN A 374 18.75 13.73 -6.01
CA GLN A 374 18.35 14.13 -7.36
C GLN A 374 18.48 12.97 -8.36
N ALA A 375 19.49 12.14 -8.23
CA ALA A 375 19.70 10.99 -9.12
C ALA A 375 18.55 9.98 -8.99
N PHE A 376 18.15 9.66 -7.75
CA PHE A 376 17.03 8.75 -7.51
C PHE A 376 15.69 9.38 -7.89
N ALA A 377 15.48 10.66 -7.60
CA ALA A 377 14.29 11.39 -8.02
C ALA A 377 14.16 11.42 -9.56
N ALA A 378 15.26 11.63 -10.30
CA ALA A 378 15.25 11.54 -11.76
C ALA A 378 14.89 10.13 -12.26
N THR A 379 15.35 9.06 -11.57
CA THR A 379 14.94 7.69 -11.88
C THR A 379 13.45 7.52 -11.68
N MET A 380 12.90 7.98 -10.55
CA MET A 380 11.45 7.89 -10.26
C MET A 380 10.60 8.76 -11.20
N ASP A 381 11.11 9.91 -11.61
CA ASP A 381 10.46 10.76 -12.60
C ASP A 381 10.37 10.07 -13.97
N ARG A 382 11.44 9.39 -14.40
CA ARG A 382 11.41 8.57 -15.64
C ARG A 382 10.40 7.45 -15.55
N VAL A 383 10.31 6.79 -14.39
CA VAL A 383 9.30 5.75 -14.13
C VAL A 383 7.89 6.33 -14.23
N PHE A 384 7.64 7.48 -13.61
CA PHE A 384 6.34 8.16 -13.67
C PHE A 384 5.96 8.57 -15.10
N GLU A 385 6.90 9.15 -15.86
CA GLU A 385 6.66 9.54 -17.26
C GLU A 385 6.38 8.31 -18.16
N LEU A 386 7.06 7.18 -17.92
CA LEU A 386 6.73 5.94 -18.62
C LEU A 386 5.31 5.46 -18.30
N ASP A 387 4.92 5.49 -17.02
CA ASP A 387 3.58 5.11 -16.61
C ASP A 387 2.52 6.04 -17.22
N LEU A 388 2.80 7.34 -17.40
CA LEU A 388 1.90 8.27 -18.07
C LEU A 388 1.65 7.91 -19.54
N THR A 389 2.59 7.22 -20.23
CA THR A 389 2.37 6.78 -21.62
C THR A 389 1.24 5.74 -21.74
N ASN A 390 0.92 5.06 -20.63
CA ASN A 390 -0.20 4.12 -20.52
C ASN A 390 -1.38 4.69 -19.72
N ALA A 391 -1.49 6.00 -19.62
CA ALA A 391 -2.53 6.66 -18.85
C ALA A 391 -3.25 7.74 -19.66
N ARG A 392 -4.52 7.96 -19.35
CA ARG A 392 -5.28 9.09 -19.89
C ARG A 392 -5.50 10.16 -18.82
N LYS A 393 -5.44 11.42 -19.22
CA LYS A 393 -5.73 12.53 -18.32
C LYS A 393 -7.23 12.69 -18.15
N LEU A 394 -7.70 12.76 -16.90
CA LEU A 394 -9.10 13.06 -16.57
C LEU A 394 -9.32 14.57 -16.66
N SER A 395 -10.23 15.00 -17.54
CA SER A 395 -10.59 16.41 -17.62
C SER A 395 -11.73 16.77 -16.67
N PHE A 396 -11.74 18.03 -16.19
CA PHE A 396 -12.85 18.53 -15.35
C PHE A 396 -14.18 18.49 -16.11
N ALA A 397 -14.18 18.80 -17.42
CA ALA A 397 -15.38 18.76 -18.25
C ALA A 397 -15.96 17.33 -18.38
N GLU A 398 -15.10 16.31 -18.50
CA GLU A 398 -15.52 14.90 -18.47
C GLU A 398 -16.08 14.54 -17.08
N TRP A 399 -15.43 14.99 -16.01
CA TRP A 399 -15.88 14.79 -14.65
C TRP A 399 -17.27 15.38 -14.38
N GLU A 400 -17.56 16.56 -14.88
CA GLU A 400 -18.87 17.19 -14.71
C GLU A 400 -20.01 16.47 -15.45
N LYS A 401 -19.73 15.81 -16.57
CA LYS A 401 -20.74 15.10 -17.40
C LYS A 401 -21.22 13.79 -16.76
N ARG A 402 -20.66 13.34 -15.62
CA ARG A 402 -21.11 12.10 -15.00
C ARG A 402 -22.58 12.16 -14.58
N SER A 403 -23.26 11.00 -14.71
CA SER A 403 -24.71 10.90 -14.50
C SER A 403 -25.14 11.30 -13.09
N LEU A 404 -26.39 11.72 -12.94
CA LEU A 404 -26.97 12.02 -11.62
C LEU A 404 -26.95 10.79 -10.71
N LEU A 405 -27.18 9.59 -11.25
CA LEU A 405 -27.13 8.34 -10.52
C LEU A 405 -25.72 8.11 -9.94
N THR A 406 -24.67 8.35 -10.74
CA THR A 406 -23.28 8.27 -10.29
C THR A 406 -23.02 9.23 -9.12
N ARG A 407 -23.46 10.47 -9.22
CA ARG A 407 -23.29 11.48 -8.16
C ARG A 407 -24.02 11.11 -6.85
N ILE A 408 -25.21 10.51 -6.97
CA ILE A 408 -25.95 10.01 -5.81
C ILE A 408 -25.23 8.82 -5.16
N SER A 409 -24.76 7.86 -5.97
CA SER A 409 -24.02 6.70 -5.46
C SER A 409 -22.72 7.10 -4.77
N GLU A 410 -21.96 8.06 -5.31
CA GLU A 410 -20.77 8.64 -4.68
C GLU A 410 -21.09 9.18 -3.28
N ARG A 411 -22.17 9.95 -3.12
CA ARG A 411 -22.59 10.49 -1.83
C ARG A 411 -23.04 9.43 -0.83
N LEU A 412 -23.75 8.39 -1.30
CA LEU A 412 -24.21 7.27 -0.46
C LEU A 412 -23.06 6.39 0.01
N LEU A 413 -22.00 6.26 -0.80
CA LEU A 413 -20.87 5.38 -0.50
C LEU A 413 -19.74 6.12 0.25
N HIS A 414 -19.68 7.44 0.20
CA HIS A 414 -18.66 8.24 0.92
C HIS A 414 -18.52 7.89 2.41
N PRO A 415 -19.59 7.65 3.18
CA PRO A 415 -19.43 7.25 4.59
C PRO A 415 -18.64 5.96 4.81
N PHE A 416 -18.39 5.16 3.77
CA PHE A 416 -17.57 3.94 3.87
C PHE A 416 -16.05 4.20 3.73
N GLU A 417 -15.60 5.45 3.57
CA GLU A 417 -14.17 5.80 3.50
C GLU A 417 -13.34 5.33 4.70
N PHE A 418 -13.97 5.10 5.85
CA PHE A 418 -13.28 4.66 7.07
C PHE A 418 -12.91 3.16 7.07
N ILE A 419 -13.43 2.38 6.12
CA ILE A 419 -13.17 0.94 6.01
C ILE A 419 -12.36 0.55 4.77
N VAL A 420 -11.95 1.54 3.99
CA VAL A 420 -11.20 1.37 2.73
C VAL A 420 -9.80 1.95 2.87
#